data_7ffda8030cea334f7d720bd09d3160f0
#
_entry.id   7ffda8030cea334f7d720bd09d3160f0
#
_cell.length_a   1.000
_cell.length_b   1.000
_cell.length_c   1.000
_cell.angle_alpha   90.00
_cell.angle_beta   90.00
_cell.angle_gamma   90.00
#
_symmetry.space_group_name_H-M   'P 1'
#
loop_
_entity.id
_entity.type
_entity.pdbx_description
1 polymer ?
#
loop_
_entity_poly.entity_id
_entity_poly.type
_entity_poly.pdbx_seq_one_letter_code
_entity_poly.pdbx_strand_id
1 'polypeptide(L)'
;MKSRPAKLASFGGRRTFTPENKHLGKHPVYHQRKSRWNGIDEVFDNDSELVDHQTALIQYENGINLSFHTNLNVPNDYRHFSVFGTLGMAEGDFVRNYFKVHDCITSGALIDKTYLHDDSISMHYGAEEEMAADWIAFFERGTPLPVSIVDALQAGLTAIKLDEARQTGSIIDMTETWKKFDSYLNKN
;
A
#
# COMPACT_ATOMS: atom_id res chain seq x y z
N MET A 1 1.12 6.00 13.68
CA MET A 1 1.21 7.48 13.73
C MET A 1 -0.21 8.04 13.86
N LYS A 2 -0.48 8.78 14.94
CA LYS A 2 -1.80 9.42 15.07
C LYS A 2 -1.75 10.84 14.48
N SER A 3 -1.68 10.92 13.16
CA SER A 3 -1.67 12.19 12.43
C SER A 3 -2.29 11.97 11.05
N ARG A 4 -2.99 12.97 10.55
CA ARG A 4 -3.64 12.92 9.25
C ARG A 4 -2.74 13.50 8.16
N PRO A 5 -2.85 13.03 6.90
CA PRO A 5 -2.26 13.70 5.76
C PRO A 5 -2.72 15.16 5.65
N ALA A 6 -1.77 16.08 5.51
CA ALA A 6 -2.04 17.50 5.29
C ALA A 6 -1.95 17.87 3.81
N LYS A 7 -0.91 17.37 3.13
CA LYS A 7 -0.68 17.63 1.69
C LYS A 7 -0.25 16.36 0.98
N LEU A 8 -0.71 16.22 -0.25
CA LEU A 8 -0.46 15.07 -1.12
C LEU A 8 0.07 15.52 -2.47
N ALA A 9 1.10 14.85 -2.98
CA ALA A 9 1.55 14.95 -4.36
C ALA A 9 1.71 13.55 -4.94
N SER A 10 1.33 13.34 -6.20
CA SER A 10 1.41 12.03 -6.82
C SER A 10 1.68 12.14 -8.31
N PHE A 11 2.51 11.22 -8.82
CA PHE A 11 2.87 11.05 -10.22
C PHE A 11 2.74 9.58 -10.60
N GLY A 12 2.36 9.31 -11.83
CA GLY A 12 2.23 7.94 -12.31
C GLY A 12 1.20 7.81 -13.41
N GLY A 13 0.94 6.60 -13.82
CA GLY A 13 -0.01 6.32 -14.89
C GLY A 13 0.05 4.89 -15.35
N ARG A 14 -0.53 4.65 -16.53
CA ARG A 14 -0.44 3.40 -17.27
C ARG A 14 0.57 3.59 -18.40
N ARG A 15 1.68 2.91 -18.34
CA ARG A 15 2.78 3.08 -19.30
C ARG A 15 3.27 1.76 -19.89
N THR A 16 3.25 0.70 -19.11
CA THR A 16 3.72 -0.61 -19.52
C THR A 16 2.60 -1.43 -20.15
N PHE A 17 1.49 -1.58 -19.45
CA PHE A 17 0.38 -2.45 -19.87
C PHE A 17 -0.63 -1.71 -20.75
N THR A 18 -0.16 -1.22 -21.90
CA THR A 18 -0.96 -0.48 -22.90
C THR A 18 -1.06 -1.26 -24.21
N PRO A 19 -2.08 -1.01 -25.06
CA PRO A 19 -2.21 -1.65 -26.37
C PRO A 19 -0.99 -1.47 -27.28
N GLU A 20 -0.30 -0.33 -27.19
CA GLU A 20 0.92 -0.07 -27.98
C GLU A 20 2.05 -1.02 -27.61
N ASN A 21 2.06 -1.50 -26.38
CA ASN A 21 3.06 -2.44 -25.86
C ASN A 21 2.65 -3.92 -26.02
N LYS A 22 1.56 -4.20 -26.74
CA LYS A 22 1.07 -5.57 -26.97
C LYS A 22 2.15 -6.52 -27.54
N HIS A 23 3.10 -5.98 -28.31
CA HIS A 23 4.25 -6.75 -28.83
C HIS A 23 5.11 -7.36 -27.71
N LEU A 24 5.16 -6.75 -26.52
CA LEU A 24 5.87 -7.25 -25.34
C LEU A 24 5.21 -8.53 -24.78
N GLY A 25 3.92 -8.72 -24.98
CA GLY A 25 3.18 -9.91 -24.57
C GLY A 25 3.74 -11.22 -25.15
N LYS A 26 4.47 -11.15 -26.27
CA LYS A 26 5.18 -12.28 -26.87
C LYS A 26 6.50 -12.60 -26.16
N HIS A 27 6.99 -11.73 -25.29
CA HIS A 27 8.23 -11.97 -24.56
C HIS A 27 8.02 -13.02 -23.46
N PRO A 28 8.93 -14.00 -23.29
CA PRO A 28 8.77 -15.08 -22.29
C PRO A 28 8.49 -14.62 -20.88
N VAL A 29 9.01 -13.48 -20.48
CA VAL A 29 8.78 -12.86 -19.16
C VAL A 29 7.29 -12.63 -18.86
N TYR A 30 6.50 -12.23 -19.87
CA TYR A 30 5.05 -11.99 -19.68
C TYR A 30 4.24 -13.28 -19.81
N HIS A 31 4.70 -14.26 -20.60
CA HIS A 31 4.05 -15.57 -20.69
C HIS A 31 4.19 -16.40 -19.40
N GLN A 32 5.27 -16.21 -18.65
CA GLN A 32 5.48 -16.88 -17.36
C GLN A 32 4.64 -16.29 -16.23
N ARG A 33 4.21 -15.04 -16.36
CA ARG A 33 3.35 -14.34 -15.40
C ARG A 33 1.88 -14.56 -15.76
N LYS A 34 1.45 -15.81 -15.77
CA LYS A 34 0.03 -16.11 -15.92
C LYS A 34 -0.73 -15.49 -14.76
N SER A 35 -1.68 -14.62 -15.07
CA SER A 35 -2.65 -14.15 -14.08
C SER A 35 -3.28 -15.37 -13.40
N ARG A 36 -3.35 -15.38 -12.08
CA ARG A 36 -4.13 -16.37 -11.32
C ARG A 36 -5.64 -16.19 -11.54
N TRP A 37 -6.04 -15.07 -12.13
CA TRP A 37 -7.42 -14.76 -12.50
C TRP A 37 -7.70 -15.34 -13.87
N ASN A 38 -8.54 -16.38 -13.91
CA ASN A 38 -8.99 -16.96 -15.15
C ASN A 38 -9.71 -15.90 -16.00
N GLY A 39 -9.29 -15.69 -17.24
CA GLY A 39 -9.99 -14.92 -18.24
C GLY A 39 -9.33 -13.62 -18.69
N ILE A 40 -8.12 -13.28 -18.25
CA ILE A 40 -7.36 -12.16 -18.83
C ILE A 40 -6.19 -12.73 -19.62
N ASP A 41 -6.44 -13.07 -20.87
CA ASP A 41 -5.40 -13.60 -21.76
C ASP A 41 -4.40 -12.52 -22.18
N GLU A 42 -4.78 -11.24 -22.14
CA GLU A 42 -3.95 -10.15 -22.61
C GLU A 42 -4.02 -8.91 -21.71
N VAL A 43 -3.05 -8.77 -20.81
CA VAL A 43 -2.91 -7.59 -19.92
C VAL A 43 -2.66 -6.28 -20.69
N PHE A 44 -2.26 -6.37 -21.97
CA PHE A 44 -1.98 -5.20 -22.81
C PHE A 44 -3.19 -4.71 -23.60
N ASP A 45 -4.20 -5.55 -23.82
CA ASP A 45 -5.32 -5.29 -24.73
C ASP A 45 -6.62 -5.04 -23.96
N ASN A 46 -6.58 -4.11 -23.04
CA ASN A 46 -7.76 -3.68 -22.30
C ASN A 46 -7.76 -2.15 -22.18
N ASP A 47 -8.95 -1.59 -22.04
CA ASP A 47 -9.21 -0.16 -21.85
C ASP A 47 -9.34 0.24 -20.37
N SER A 48 -8.79 -0.58 -19.47
CA SER A 48 -8.81 -0.25 -18.04
C SER A 48 -7.99 0.99 -17.73
N GLU A 49 -8.43 1.74 -16.74
CA GLU A 49 -7.71 2.89 -16.18
C GLU A 49 -6.64 2.48 -15.16
N LEU A 50 -6.20 1.22 -15.19
CA LEU A 50 -5.24 0.68 -14.24
C LEU A 50 -3.92 1.46 -14.29
N VAL A 51 -3.53 1.99 -13.15
CA VAL A 51 -2.22 2.61 -12.97
C VAL A 51 -1.19 1.52 -12.73
N ASP A 52 -0.19 1.41 -13.61
CA ASP A 52 0.84 0.38 -13.50
C ASP A 52 2.11 0.85 -12.76
N HIS A 53 2.26 2.15 -12.55
CA HIS A 53 3.30 2.73 -11.70
C HIS A 53 2.82 4.02 -11.05
N GLN A 54 3.19 4.23 -9.80
CA GLN A 54 2.86 5.44 -9.05
C GLN A 54 3.96 5.78 -8.04
N THR A 55 4.26 7.06 -7.92
CA THR A 55 5.09 7.61 -6.84
C THR A 55 4.32 8.74 -6.17
N ALA A 56 4.28 8.74 -4.86
CA ALA A 56 3.56 9.75 -4.09
C ALA A 56 4.36 10.24 -2.89
N LEU A 57 4.12 11.50 -2.52
CA LEU A 57 4.63 12.14 -1.33
C LEU A 57 3.46 12.61 -0.48
N ILE A 58 3.51 12.29 0.80
CA ILE A 58 2.49 12.64 1.78
C ILE A 58 3.15 13.40 2.91
N GLN A 59 2.73 14.63 3.16
CA GLN A 59 3.07 15.38 4.35
C GLN A 59 1.94 15.26 5.36
N TYR A 60 2.26 14.87 6.58
CA TYR A 60 1.31 14.78 7.69
C TYR A 60 1.24 16.07 8.49
N GLU A 61 0.13 16.31 9.19
CA GLU A 61 -0.09 17.50 10.03
C GLU A 61 0.99 17.70 11.09
N ASN A 62 1.55 16.62 11.61
CA ASN A 62 2.65 16.65 12.60
C ASN A 62 4.05 16.81 11.98
N GLY A 63 4.13 17.09 10.66
CA GLY A 63 5.38 17.32 9.94
C GLY A 63 6.10 16.07 9.43
N ILE A 64 5.63 14.88 9.75
CA ILE A 64 6.19 13.63 9.19
C ILE A 64 5.91 13.57 7.68
N ASN A 65 6.87 13.06 6.92
CA ASN A 65 6.72 12.84 5.50
C ASN A 65 6.79 11.35 5.20
N LEU A 66 5.98 10.91 4.24
CA LEU A 66 5.98 9.56 3.71
C LEU A 66 6.19 9.61 2.20
N SER A 67 7.07 8.79 1.69
CA SER A 67 7.18 8.49 0.26
C SER A 67 6.64 7.10 -0.01
N PHE A 68 5.81 7.01 -1.04
CA PHE A 68 5.23 5.75 -1.52
C PHE A 68 5.59 5.57 -2.98
N HIS A 69 5.91 4.35 -3.37
CA HIS A 69 5.97 4.00 -4.78
C HIS A 69 5.44 2.58 -5.01
N THR A 70 4.88 2.38 -6.19
CA THR A 70 4.46 1.08 -6.67
C THR A 70 4.76 0.94 -8.16
N ASN A 71 5.03 -0.28 -8.59
CA ASN A 71 5.20 -0.63 -9.99
C ASN A 71 4.75 -2.07 -10.18
N LEU A 72 3.83 -2.30 -11.11
CA LEU A 72 3.31 -3.63 -11.42
C LEU A 72 4.22 -4.42 -12.36
N ASN A 73 5.19 -3.75 -12.99
CA ASN A 73 6.16 -4.37 -13.87
C ASN A 73 7.52 -4.55 -13.18
N VAL A 74 7.57 -5.43 -12.19
CA VAL A 74 8.78 -5.76 -11.44
C VAL A 74 9.14 -7.24 -11.60
N PRO A 75 10.43 -7.59 -11.68
CA PRO A 75 10.87 -8.98 -11.86
C PRO A 75 10.70 -9.83 -10.59
N ASN A 76 10.59 -9.19 -9.44
CA ASN A 76 10.48 -9.86 -8.14
C ASN A 76 9.57 -9.03 -7.22
N ASP A 77 8.53 -9.65 -6.73
CA ASP A 77 7.56 -8.99 -5.87
C ASP A 77 8.18 -8.63 -4.51
N TYR A 78 7.77 -7.47 -3.98
CA TYR A 78 8.11 -7.05 -2.63
C TYR A 78 7.09 -6.04 -2.11
N ARG A 79 6.94 -5.99 -0.79
CA ARG A 79 6.15 -4.98 -0.08
C ARG A 79 7.00 -4.43 1.06
N HIS A 80 8.01 -3.67 0.68
CA HIS A 80 9.00 -3.12 1.59
C HIS A 80 8.50 -1.85 2.26
N PHE A 81 8.86 -1.66 3.52
CA PHE A 81 8.69 -0.41 4.23
C PHE A 81 9.93 -0.08 5.05
N SER A 82 10.16 1.22 5.27
CA SER A 82 11.16 1.74 6.19
C SER A 82 10.56 2.90 6.99
N VAL A 83 10.82 2.92 8.28
CA VAL A 83 10.41 3.99 9.19
C VAL A 83 11.64 4.53 9.90
N PHE A 84 11.88 5.84 9.75
CA PHE A 84 13.01 6.52 10.38
C PHE A 84 12.49 7.34 11.55
N GLY A 85 13.01 7.06 12.75
CA GLY A 85 12.69 7.75 13.99
C GLY A 85 13.91 8.35 14.64
N THR A 86 13.71 9.15 15.67
CA THR A 86 14.80 9.81 16.43
C THR A 86 15.64 8.84 17.25
N LEU A 87 15.12 7.65 17.55
CA LEU A 87 15.80 6.64 18.36
C LEU A 87 16.31 5.44 17.55
N GLY A 88 15.99 5.39 16.25
CA GLY A 88 16.38 4.29 15.39
C GLY A 88 15.57 4.20 14.13
N MET A 89 15.73 3.11 13.40
CA MET A 89 14.93 2.81 12.22
C MET A 89 14.34 1.41 12.29
N ALA A 90 13.18 1.23 11.67
CA ALA A 90 12.61 -0.07 11.40
C ALA A 90 12.43 -0.26 9.91
N GLU A 91 12.70 -1.46 9.42
CA GLU A 91 12.45 -1.85 8.05
C GLU A 91 11.90 -3.28 7.98
N GLY A 92 11.16 -3.56 6.93
CA GLY A 92 10.65 -4.90 6.72
C GLY A 92 10.07 -5.08 5.33
N ASP A 93 9.80 -6.33 5.00
CA ASP A 93 9.17 -6.70 3.74
C ASP A 93 8.18 -7.84 3.98
N PHE A 94 6.92 -7.59 3.66
CA PHE A 94 5.84 -8.56 3.89
C PHE A 94 5.88 -9.76 2.93
N VAL A 95 6.54 -9.63 1.78
CA VAL A 95 6.70 -10.72 0.80
C VAL A 95 7.95 -11.54 1.10
N ARG A 96 9.04 -10.84 1.47
CA ARG A 96 10.33 -11.47 1.79
C ARG A 96 10.46 -11.87 3.26
N ASN A 97 9.44 -11.57 4.05
CA ASN A 97 9.28 -12.05 5.41
C ASN A 97 10.39 -11.69 6.39
N TYR A 98 10.86 -10.47 6.35
CA TYR A 98 11.79 -10.01 7.37
C TYR A 98 11.31 -8.74 8.06
N PHE A 99 11.77 -8.54 9.29
CA PHE A 99 11.61 -7.34 10.06
C PHE A 99 12.88 -7.06 10.87
N LYS A 100 13.40 -5.83 10.73
CA LYS A 100 14.59 -5.37 11.42
C LYS A 100 14.35 -4.05 12.13
N VAL A 101 14.93 -3.91 13.30
CA VAL A 101 14.98 -2.64 14.04
C VAL A 101 16.42 -2.34 14.39
N HIS A 102 16.88 -1.17 14.05
CA HIS A 102 18.21 -0.68 14.36
C HIS A 102 18.12 0.49 15.34
N ASP A 103 19.03 0.51 16.31
CA ASP A 103 19.18 1.64 17.20
C ASP A 103 20.15 2.69 16.59
N CYS A 104 19.90 3.98 16.85
CA CYS A 104 20.68 5.05 16.26
C CYS A 104 22.02 5.31 16.98
N ILE A 105 22.26 4.71 18.15
CA ILE A 105 23.47 4.92 18.94
C ILE A 105 24.59 3.99 18.47
N THR A 106 24.29 2.71 18.36
CA THR A 106 25.25 1.67 18.00
C THR A 106 25.20 1.24 16.55
N SER A 107 24.15 1.64 15.82
CA SER A 107 23.78 1.11 14.50
C SER A 107 23.56 -0.41 14.51
N GLY A 108 23.49 -1.00 15.72
CA GLY A 108 23.27 -2.42 15.91
C GLY A 108 21.81 -2.82 15.66
N ALA A 109 21.61 -4.06 15.24
CA ALA A 109 20.27 -4.61 15.12
C ALA A 109 19.75 -4.99 16.51
N LEU A 110 18.69 -4.30 16.96
CA LEU A 110 17.94 -4.67 18.17
C LEU A 110 16.99 -5.84 17.89
N ILE A 111 16.47 -5.90 16.67
CA ILE A 111 15.62 -6.97 16.16
C ILE A 111 16.12 -7.30 14.77
N ASP A 112 16.33 -8.57 14.49
CA ASP A 112 16.56 -9.11 13.15
C ASP A 112 15.82 -10.46 13.07
N LYS A 113 14.66 -10.44 12.46
CA LYS A 113 13.77 -11.59 12.36
C LYS A 113 13.44 -11.88 10.92
N THR A 114 13.53 -13.15 10.57
CA THR A 114 12.95 -13.71 9.33
C THR A 114 11.82 -14.62 9.74
N TYR A 115 10.67 -14.45 9.10
CA TYR A 115 9.48 -15.27 9.33
C TYR A 115 9.41 -16.36 8.25
N LEU A 116 9.07 -17.57 8.65
CA LEU A 116 8.82 -18.65 7.70
C LEU A 116 7.38 -18.51 7.18
N HIS A 117 7.24 -18.48 5.86
CA HIS A 117 5.93 -18.64 5.24
C HIS A 117 5.55 -20.12 5.17
N ASP A 118 4.31 -20.39 5.45
CA ASP A 118 3.67 -21.60 4.95
C ASP A 118 3.00 -21.25 3.62
N ASP A 119 3.66 -21.60 2.52
CA ASP A 119 3.17 -21.33 1.15
C ASP A 119 1.84 -22.06 0.84
N SER A 120 1.36 -22.92 1.76
CA SER A 120 0.11 -23.66 1.61
C SER A 120 -1.13 -22.87 2.05
N ILE A 121 -0.99 -21.73 2.72
CA ILE A 121 -2.09 -21.18 3.52
C ILE A 121 -2.93 -20.16 2.79
N SER A 122 -2.48 -19.32 1.90
CA SER A 122 -3.38 -18.48 1.10
C SER A 122 -2.71 -17.61 0.03
N MET A 123 -3.54 -16.96 -0.81
CA MET A 123 -3.06 -16.07 -1.87
C MET A 123 -2.38 -14.79 -1.37
N HIS A 124 -2.61 -14.36 -0.13
CA HIS A 124 -2.05 -13.13 0.46
C HIS A 124 -1.26 -13.42 1.74
N TYR A 125 -0.52 -14.52 1.74
CA TYR A 125 0.41 -14.85 2.83
C TYR A 125 -0.25 -14.96 4.22
N GLY A 126 -1.51 -15.44 4.28
CA GLY A 126 -2.25 -15.60 5.53
C GLY A 126 -3.01 -14.36 6.01
N ALA A 127 -2.95 -13.25 5.27
CA ALA A 127 -3.59 -12.00 5.71
C ALA A 127 -5.12 -12.08 5.76
N GLU A 128 -5.74 -12.86 4.87
CA GLU A 128 -7.19 -13.03 4.88
C GLU A 128 -7.66 -13.85 6.08
N GLU A 129 -6.93 -14.90 6.44
CA GLU A 129 -7.23 -15.74 7.59
C GLU A 129 -7.09 -14.94 8.90
N GLU A 130 -6.03 -14.15 9.03
CA GLU A 130 -5.85 -13.28 10.20
C GLU A 130 -6.96 -12.22 10.28
N MET A 131 -7.28 -11.57 9.17
CA MET A 131 -8.38 -10.60 9.12
C MET A 131 -9.72 -11.26 9.50
N ALA A 132 -10.01 -12.45 9.01
CA ALA A 132 -11.22 -13.18 9.37
C ALA A 132 -11.23 -13.54 10.87
N ALA A 133 -10.10 -13.97 11.42
CA ALA A 133 -9.97 -14.27 12.85
C ALA A 133 -10.18 -13.03 13.73
N ASP A 134 -9.66 -11.88 13.33
CA ASP A 134 -9.88 -10.60 14.03
C ASP A 134 -11.36 -10.20 14.02
N TRP A 135 -12.06 -10.36 12.90
CA TRP A 135 -13.50 -10.11 12.82
C TRP A 135 -14.31 -11.07 13.72
N ILE A 136 -13.98 -12.35 13.71
CA ILE A 136 -14.62 -13.32 14.60
C ILE A 136 -14.38 -12.94 16.07
N ALA A 137 -13.14 -12.60 16.42
CA ALA A 137 -12.79 -12.18 17.77
C ALA A 137 -13.55 -10.92 18.20
N PHE A 138 -13.74 -9.98 17.29
CA PHE A 138 -14.53 -8.77 17.54
C PHE A 138 -16.00 -9.08 17.81
N PHE A 139 -16.63 -9.91 16.96
CA PHE A 139 -18.05 -10.24 17.10
C PHE A 139 -18.35 -11.16 18.30
N GLU A 140 -17.49 -12.14 18.56
CA GLU A 140 -17.73 -13.11 19.62
C GLU A 140 -17.30 -12.63 21.01
N ARG A 141 -16.21 -11.87 21.09
CA ARG A 141 -15.57 -11.53 22.36
C ARG A 141 -15.44 -10.03 22.60
N GLY A 142 -15.83 -9.19 21.64
CA GLY A 142 -15.66 -7.74 21.74
C GLY A 142 -14.19 -7.31 21.67
N THR A 143 -13.28 -8.16 21.17
CA THR A 143 -11.87 -7.82 21.01
C THR A 143 -11.73 -6.66 20.02
N PRO A 144 -11.09 -5.52 20.37
CA PRO A 144 -10.93 -4.43 19.42
C PRO A 144 -10.21 -4.84 18.15
N LEU A 145 -10.70 -4.36 17.01
CA LEU A 145 -10.00 -4.56 15.72
C LEU A 145 -8.64 -3.85 15.74
N PRO A 146 -7.60 -4.42 15.12
CA PRO A 146 -6.26 -3.81 15.04
C PRO A 146 -6.27 -2.44 14.37
N VAL A 147 -7.19 -2.24 13.43
CA VAL A 147 -7.40 -0.98 12.70
C VAL A 147 -8.86 -0.56 12.87
N SER A 148 -9.10 0.68 13.28
CA SER A 148 -10.46 1.20 13.40
C SER A 148 -11.08 1.44 12.01
N ILE A 149 -12.40 1.39 11.92
CA ILE A 149 -13.14 1.72 10.70
C ILE A 149 -12.79 3.15 10.24
N VAL A 150 -12.65 4.08 11.18
CA VAL A 150 -12.28 5.47 10.88
C VAL A 150 -10.88 5.55 10.25
N ASP A 151 -9.91 4.83 10.79
CA ASP A 151 -8.54 4.78 10.22
C ASP A 151 -8.55 4.18 8.81
N ALA A 152 -9.31 3.11 8.61
CA ALA A 152 -9.46 2.48 7.29
C ALA A 152 -10.10 3.43 6.26
N LEU A 153 -11.15 4.17 6.65
CA LEU A 153 -11.79 5.18 5.80
C LEU A 153 -10.84 6.35 5.50
N GLN A 154 -10.04 6.81 6.46
CA GLN A 154 -9.03 7.85 6.24
C GLN A 154 -7.94 7.39 5.26
N ALA A 155 -7.49 6.14 5.37
CA ALA A 155 -6.54 5.55 4.43
C ALA A 155 -7.13 5.47 3.01
N GLY A 156 -8.35 4.98 2.86
CA GLY A 156 -9.04 4.92 1.56
C GLY A 156 -9.24 6.30 0.94
N LEU A 157 -9.68 7.29 1.74
CA LEU A 157 -9.84 8.67 1.27
C LEU A 157 -8.49 9.29 0.86
N THR A 158 -7.42 8.99 1.58
CA THR A 158 -6.06 9.42 1.21
C THR A 158 -5.65 8.84 -0.15
N ALA A 159 -5.92 7.55 -0.40
CA ALA A 159 -5.62 6.91 -1.68
C ALA A 159 -6.39 7.54 -2.84
N ILE A 160 -7.68 7.84 -2.66
CA ILE A 160 -8.51 8.54 -3.66
C ILE A 160 -7.93 9.93 -3.97
N LYS A 161 -7.50 10.67 -2.94
CA LYS A 161 -6.92 12.01 -3.11
C LYS A 161 -5.51 11.98 -3.71
N LEU A 162 -4.75 10.92 -3.52
CA LEU A 162 -3.49 10.69 -4.24
C LEU A 162 -3.74 10.47 -5.73
N ASP A 163 -4.82 9.77 -6.10
CA ASP A 163 -5.20 9.62 -7.49
C ASP A 163 -5.66 10.94 -8.12
N GLU A 164 -6.44 11.74 -7.40
CA GLU A 164 -6.79 13.11 -7.81
C GLU A 164 -5.53 13.97 -8.03
N ALA A 165 -4.54 13.93 -7.12
CA ALA A 165 -3.28 14.64 -7.27
C ALA A 165 -2.54 14.22 -8.55
N ARG A 166 -2.52 12.92 -8.84
CA ARG A 166 -1.92 12.36 -10.06
C ARG A 166 -2.63 12.85 -11.33
N GLN A 167 -3.95 12.80 -11.34
CA GLN A 167 -4.77 13.17 -12.51
C GLN A 167 -4.68 14.68 -12.79
N THR A 168 -4.69 15.50 -11.75
CA THR A 168 -4.64 16.97 -11.90
C THR A 168 -3.24 17.53 -12.01
N GLY A 169 -2.20 16.76 -11.68
CA GLY A 169 -0.82 17.23 -11.59
C GLY A 169 -0.59 18.27 -10.49
N SER A 170 -1.48 18.34 -9.50
CA SER A 170 -1.50 19.37 -8.46
C SER A 170 -1.21 18.79 -7.08
N ILE A 171 -0.68 19.62 -6.20
CA ILE A 171 -0.61 19.29 -4.77
C ILE A 171 -2.00 19.47 -4.17
N ILE A 172 -2.54 18.43 -3.55
CA ILE A 172 -3.83 18.45 -2.87
C ILE A 172 -3.63 18.86 -1.41
N ASP A 173 -4.29 19.92 -0.97
CA ASP A 173 -4.45 20.26 0.43
C ASP A 173 -5.65 19.52 1.01
N MET A 174 -5.43 18.79 2.10
CA MET A 174 -6.44 17.90 2.69
C MET A 174 -7.38 18.59 3.68
N THR A 175 -7.18 19.87 3.98
CA THR A 175 -7.93 20.59 5.03
C THR A 175 -9.44 20.51 4.83
N GLU A 176 -9.95 20.87 3.66
CA GLU A 176 -11.39 20.83 3.39
C GLU A 176 -11.91 19.39 3.27
N THR A 177 -11.07 18.47 2.82
CA THR A 177 -11.40 17.03 2.77
C THR A 177 -11.68 16.50 4.18
N TRP A 178 -10.80 16.81 5.14
CA TRP A 178 -10.97 16.38 6.53
C TRP A 178 -12.15 17.06 7.23
N LYS A 179 -12.37 18.35 7.00
CA LYS A 179 -13.58 19.03 7.52
C LYS A 179 -14.87 18.34 7.06
N LYS A 180 -14.94 18.00 5.77
CA LYS A 180 -16.09 17.28 5.21
C LYS A 180 -16.22 15.87 5.82
N PHE A 181 -15.12 15.14 5.90
CA PHE A 181 -15.08 13.80 6.52
C PHE A 181 -15.61 13.83 7.96
N ASP A 182 -15.09 14.73 8.78
CA ASP A 182 -15.50 14.88 10.19
C ASP A 182 -16.97 15.30 10.33
N SER A 183 -17.49 16.09 9.39
CA SER A 183 -18.89 16.47 9.38
C SER A 183 -19.86 15.30 9.18
N TYR A 184 -19.41 14.24 8.52
CA TYR A 184 -20.20 13.01 8.38
C TYR A 184 -20.12 12.11 9.61
N LEU A 185 -18.97 12.04 10.26
CA LEU A 185 -18.80 11.23 11.48
C LEU A 185 -19.59 11.81 12.66
N ASN A 186 -19.73 13.13 12.71
CA ASN A 186 -20.41 13.83 13.82
C ASN A 186 -21.94 13.98 13.61
N LYS A 187 -22.50 13.41 12.56
CA LYS A 187 -23.95 13.47 12.26
C LYS A 187 -24.77 12.34 12.92
N ASN A 188 -24.12 11.47 13.70
CA ASN A 188 -24.77 10.37 14.43
C ASN A 188 -24.73 10.59 15.94
#